data_3df13b49d8d5f4c6dd2a37f00c2b7ca7
#
_entry.id   3df13b49d8d5f4c6dd2a37f00c2b7ca7
#
_cell.length_a   1.000
_cell.length_b   1.000
_cell.length_c   1.000
_cell.angle_alpha   90.00
_cell.angle_beta   90.00
_cell.angle_gamma   90.00
#
_symmetry.space_group_name_H-M   'P 1'
#
loop_
_entity.id
_entity.type
_entity.pdbx_description
1 polymer ?
#
loop_
_entity_poly.entity_id
_entity_poly.type
_entity_poly.pdbx_seq_one_letter_code
_entity_poly.pdbx_strand_id
1 'polypeptide(L)'
;DFVCILGICFSLLQILILTAISLVLSLYLNTIANLTICLFFFIFCNTFSYILPIHSLRHEGVNILTAVCYAVFPNFQTLNMVVINDVVAATSSPWQASHITQYIVCGTVHSTIYCTAVVWLAVFLFKRKEIA
;
A
#
# COMPACT_ATOMS: atom_id res chain seq x y z
N ASP A 1 -21.97 2.78 -9.46
CA ASP A 1 -21.58 1.60 -8.68
C ASP A 1 -20.19 1.04 -9.02
N PHE A 2 -19.57 1.47 -10.15
CA PHE A 2 -18.19 1.10 -10.48
C PHE A 2 -17.18 1.49 -9.38
N VAL A 3 -17.35 2.67 -8.79
CA VAL A 3 -16.50 3.19 -7.70
C VAL A 3 -16.60 2.32 -6.45
N CYS A 4 -17.79 1.78 -6.15
CA CYS A 4 -17.97 0.88 -5.02
C CYS A 4 -17.23 -0.45 -5.21
N ILE A 5 -17.30 -1.03 -6.39
CA ILE A 5 -16.57 -2.27 -6.74
C ILE A 5 -15.06 -2.05 -6.64
N LEU A 6 -14.59 -0.93 -7.16
CA LEU A 6 -13.17 -0.56 -7.09
C LEU A 6 -12.68 -0.43 -5.64
N GLY A 7 -13.48 0.19 -4.79
CA GLY A 7 -13.14 0.33 -3.38
C GLY A 7 -13.09 -1.00 -2.63
N ILE A 8 -13.99 -1.92 -2.94
CA ILE A 8 -13.94 -3.27 -2.39
C ILE A 8 -12.65 -3.97 -2.82
N CYS A 9 -12.28 -3.86 -4.10
CA CYS A 9 -11.03 -4.44 -4.61
C CYS A 9 -9.80 -3.85 -3.91
N PHE A 10 -9.75 -2.53 -3.70
CA PHE A 10 -8.65 -1.89 -3.02
C PHE A 10 -8.59 -2.23 -1.54
N SER A 11 -9.72 -2.34 -0.85
CA SER A 11 -9.77 -2.81 0.54
C SER A 11 -9.27 -4.25 0.65
N LEU A 12 -9.61 -5.12 -0.28
CA LEU A 12 -9.10 -6.48 -0.33
C LEU A 12 -7.58 -6.51 -0.52
N LEU A 13 -7.03 -5.66 -1.39
CA LEU A 13 -5.59 -5.54 -1.57
C LEU A 13 -4.88 -5.09 -0.29
N GLN A 14 -5.44 -4.12 0.45
CA GLN A 14 -4.90 -3.70 1.74
C GLN A 14 -4.86 -4.85 2.76
N ILE A 15 -5.97 -5.58 2.89
CA ILE A 15 -6.06 -6.74 3.79
C ILE A 15 -5.04 -7.81 3.37
N LEU A 16 -4.88 -8.05 2.08
CA LEU A 16 -3.95 -9.04 1.55
C LEU A 16 -2.49 -8.69 1.86
N ILE A 17 -2.10 -7.42 1.73
CA ILE A 17 -0.77 -6.93 2.12
C ILE A 17 -0.55 -7.10 3.63
N LEU A 18 -1.51 -6.71 4.46
CA LEU A 18 -1.40 -6.86 5.92
C LEU A 18 -1.30 -8.33 6.33
N THR A 19 -2.08 -9.19 5.70
CA THR A 19 -2.03 -10.64 5.96
C THR A 19 -0.67 -11.22 5.58
N ALA A 20 -0.10 -10.82 4.44
CA ALA A 20 1.21 -11.25 4.01
C ALA A 20 2.32 -10.81 5.00
N ILE A 21 2.26 -9.57 5.48
CA ILE A 21 3.19 -9.06 6.50
C ILE A 21 3.02 -9.82 7.81
N SER A 22 1.78 -10.06 8.26
CA SER A 22 1.49 -10.81 9.47
C SER A 22 2.04 -12.24 9.40
N LEU A 23 1.97 -12.89 8.24
CA LEU A 23 2.57 -14.21 8.03
C LEU A 23 4.09 -14.18 8.22
N VAL A 24 4.79 -13.19 7.67
CA VAL A 24 6.24 -13.04 7.87
C VAL A 24 6.56 -12.84 9.34
N LEU A 25 5.84 -11.95 10.03
CA LEU A 25 6.06 -11.64 11.43
C LEU A 25 5.75 -12.82 12.35
N SER A 26 4.74 -13.63 12.03
CA SER A 26 4.36 -14.81 12.81
C SER A 26 5.45 -15.88 12.89
N LEU A 27 6.41 -15.87 11.97
CA LEU A 27 7.55 -16.78 12.02
C LEU A 27 8.53 -16.46 13.17
N TYR A 28 8.54 -15.20 13.62
CA TYR A 28 9.51 -14.69 14.58
C TYR A 28 8.89 -14.17 15.87
N LEU A 29 7.62 -13.79 15.85
CA LEU A 29 6.94 -13.08 16.93
C LEU A 29 5.76 -13.88 17.48
N ASN A 30 5.48 -13.65 18.77
CA ASN A 30 4.26 -14.16 19.39
C ASN A 30 3.02 -13.45 18.82
N THR A 31 1.87 -14.11 18.88
CA THR A 31 0.60 -13.63 18.33
C THR A 31 0.24 -12.22 18.79
N ILE A 32 0.46 -11.89 20.06
CA ILE A 32 0.15 -10.56 20.62
C ILE A 32 1.08 -9.49 20.03
N ALA A 33 2.38 -9.76 19.97
CA ALA A 33 3.35 -8.84 19.39
C ALA A 33 3.12 -8.64 17.88
N ASN A 34 2.80 -9.72 17.16
CA ASN A 34 2.45 -9.65 15.74
C ASN A 34 1.25 -8.76 15.49
N LEU A 35 0.17 -8.95 16.26
CA LEU A 35 -1.06 -8.15 16.12
C LEU A 35 -0.80 -6.67 16.41
N THR A 36 -0.03 -6.37 17.46
CA THR A 36 0.33 -4.99 17.83
C THR A 36 1.14 -4.31 16.72
N ILE A 37 2.13 -5.00 16.17
CA ILE A 37 2.97 -4.47 15.10
C ILE A 37 2.15 -4.27 13.81
N CYS A 38 1.29 -5.21 13.44
CA CYS A 38 0.42 -5.07 12.27
C CYS A 38 -0.55 -3.90 12.40
N LEU A 39 -1.11 -3.68 13.60
CA LEU A 39 -1.99 -2.53 13.87
C LEU A 39 -1.21 -1.21 13.75
N PHE A 40 -0.03 -1.14 14.36
CA PHE A 40 0.83 0.04 14.27
C PHE A 40 1.25 0.31 12.82
N PHE A 41 1.63 -0.72 12.08
CA PHE A 41 2.00 -0.62 10.67
C PHE A 41 0.83 -0.14 9.81
N PHE A 42 -0.39 -0.63 10.06
CA PHE A 42 -1.59 -0.18 9.37
C PHE A 42 -1.86 1.31 9.58
N ILE A 43 -1.81 1.77 10.85
CA ILE A 43 -2.00 3.19 11.19
C ILE A 43 -0.89 4.03 10.53
N PHE A 44 0.36 3.59 10.64
CA PHE A 44 1.50 4.28 10.04
C PHE A 44 1.36 4.43 8.52
N CYS A 45 1.06 3.36 7.80
CA CYS A 45 0.90 3.40 6.34
C CYS A 45 -0.28 4.26 5.88
N ASN A 46 -1.35 4.36 6.68
CA ASN A 46 -2.46 5.28 6.39
C ASN A 46 -2.12 6.76 6.69
N THR A 47 -1.27 7.01 7.68
CA THR A 47 -0.88 8.37 8.09
C THR A 47 0.34 8.89 7.32
N PHE A 48 1.10 8.00 6.70
CA PHE A 48 2.39 8.30 6.07
C PHE A 48 2.31 9.42 5.02
N SER A 49 1.28 9.44 4.20
CA SER A 49 1.09 10.47 3.17
C SER A 49 0.79 11.87 3.71
N TYR A 50 0.28 11.96 4.96
CA TYR A 50 0.08 13.25 5.62
C TYR A 50 1.41 13.81 6.18
N ILE A 51 2.31 12.91 6.58
CA ILE A 51 3.62 13.29 7.12
C ILE A 51 4.58 13.70 6.00
N LEU A 52 4.54 12.98 4.86
CA LEU A 52 5.39 13.23 3.69
C LEU A 52 4.51 13.54 2.47
N PRO A 53 4.01 14.76 2.33
CA PRO A 53 3.16 15.11 1.21
C PRO A 53 3.94 14.99 -0.12
N ILE A 54 3.38 14.24 -1.06
CA ILE A 54 3.94 14.01 -2.41
C ILE A 54 4.22 15.33 -3.15
N HIS A 55 3.57 16.41 -2.76
CA HIS A 55 3.76 17.74 -3.35
C HIS A 55 5.18 18.29 -3.17
N SER A 56 5.88 17.91 -2.11
CA SER A 56 7.27 18.33 -1.89
C SER A 56 8.25 17.66 -2.86
N LEU A 57 7.89 16.50 -3.42
CA LEU A 57 8.70 15.77 -4.40
C LEU A 57 8.74 16.44 -5.78
N ARG A 58 7.80 17.35 -6.06
CA ARG A 58 7.66 17.97 -7.39
C ARG A 58 8.50 19.23 -7.56
N HIS A 59 8.89 19.89 -6.49
CA HIS A 59 9.56 21.19 -6.53
C HIS A 59 11.03 21.20 -6.10
N GLU A 60 11.46 20.26 -5.28
CA GLU A 60 12.83 20.21 -4.77
C GLU A 60 13.41 18.81 -4.95
N GLY A 61 13.93 18.46 -6.08
CA GLY A 61 14.65 17.22 -6.38
C GLY A 61 14.28 16.03 -5.49
N VAL A 62 13.90 14.92 -6.06
CA VAL A 62 13.49 13.70 -5.33
C VAL A 62 14.54 13.34 -4.28
N ASN A 63 14.25 13.60 -3.01
CA ASN A 63 15.08 13.10 -1.92
C ASN A 63 15.08 11.57 -1.98
N ILE A 64 16.26 10.99 -2.18
CA ILE A 64 16.44 9.54 -2.27
C ILE A 64 15.78 8.84 -1.07
N LEU A 65 15.86 9.43 0.11
CA LEU A 65 15.21 8.92 1.32
C LEU A 65 13.68 8.81 1.15
N THR A 66 13.04 9.82 0.60
CA THR A 66 11.57 9.83 0.39
C THR A 66 11.17 8.79 -0.65
N ALA A 67 11.96 8.66 -1.73
CA ALA A 67 11.73 7.63 -2.76
C ALA A 67 11.86 6.22 -2.19
N VAL A 68 12.87 5.97 -1.36
CA VAL A 68 13.07 4.68 -0.67
C VAL A 68 11.92 4.41 0.30
N CYS A 69 11.48 5.40 1.07
CA CYS A 69 10.34 5.24 1.97
C CYS A 69 9.07 4.87 1.21
N TYR A 70 8.77 5.51 0.09
CA TYR A 70 7.62 5.17 -0.75
C TYR A 70 7.75 3.81 -1.44
N ALA A 71 8.95 3.34 -1.68
CA ALA A 71 9.19 2.00 -2.23
C ALA A 71 9.02 0.88 -1.18
N VAL A 72 9.46 1.15 0.06
CA VAL A 72 9.43 0.16 1.16
C VAL A 72 8.07 0.08 1.83
N PHE A 73 7.41 1.22 2.04
CA PHE A 73 6.10 1.24 2.71
C PHE A 73 4.97 1.26 1.69
N PRO A 74 4.01 0.34 1.79
CA PRO A 74 2.83 0.38 0.93
C PRO A 74 2.00 1.62 1.26
N ASN A 75 1.75 2.44 0.26
CA ASN A 75 0.93 3.64 0.43
C ASN A 75 -0.56 3.25 0.44
N PHE A 76 -1.11 2.97 1.62
CA PHE A 76 -2.52 2.61 1.77
C PHE A 76 -3.48 3.76 1.46
N GLN A 77 -3.01 4.99 1.51
CA GLN A 77 -3.84 6.13 1.18
C GLN A 77 -4.18 6.17 -0.32
N THR A 78 -3.30 5.70 -1.20
CA THR A 78 -3.62 5.59 -2.63
C THR A 78 -4.70 4.55 -2.91
N LEU A 79 -4.92 3.62 -1.98
CA LEU A 79 -5.98 2.61 -2.03
C LEU A 79 -7.23 3.01 -1.24
N ASN A 80 -7.24 4.23 -0.65
CA ASN A 80 -8.36 4.69 0.15
C ASN A 80 -9.46 5.27 -0.76
N MET A 81 -10.68 4.78 -0.56
CA MET A 81 -11.88 5.21 -1.30
C MET A 81 -12.18 6.70 -1.19
N VAL A 82 -11.88 7.33 -0.06
CA VAL A 82 -12.15 8.77 0.15
C VAL A 82 -11.39 9.60 -0.87
N VAL A 83 -10.11 9.31 -1.07
CA VAL A 83 -9.27 10.02 -2.05
C VAL A 83 -9.77 9.79 -3.48
N ILE A 84 -10.19 8.57 -3.80
CA ILE A 84 -10.72 8.22 -5.13
C ILE A 84 -12.04 8.95 -5.36
N ASN A 85 -12.90 9.01 -4.36
CA ASN A 85 -14.21 9.68 -4.46
C ASN A 85 -14.05 11.19 -4.65
N ASP A 86 -13.12 11.82 -3.94
CA ASP A 86 -12.80 13.25 -4.10
C ASP A 86 -12.23 13.55 -5.48
N VAL A 87 -11.34 12.68 -5.99
CA VAL A 87 -10.77 12.79 -7.34
C VAL A 87 -11.87 12.60 -8.39
N VAL A 88 -12.76 11.63 -8.24
CA VAL A 88 -13.89 11.39 -9.16
C VAL A 88 -14.89 12.53 -9.12
N ALA A 89 -15.21 13.07 -7.94
CA ALA A 89 -16.14 14.20 -7.78
C ALA A 89 -15.59 15.50 -8.37
N ALA A 90 -14.28 15.71 -8.30
CA ALA A 90 -13.60 16.87 -8.92
C ALA A 90 -13.50 16.78 -10.46
N THR A 91 -13.85 15.61 -11.04
CA THR A 91 -13.58 15.29 -12.44
C THR A 91 -14.81 15.51 -13.32
N SER A 92 -15.07 16.73 -13.67
CA SER A 92 -16.13 17.08 -14.65
C SER A 92 -15.66 17.11 -16.11
N SER A 93 -14.35 16.85 -16.38
CA SER A 93 -13.79 16.93 -17.73
C SER A 93 -13.19 15.60 -18.23
N PRO A 94 -13.33 15.27 -19.54
CA PRO A 94 -12.82 14.03 -20.13
C PRO A 94 -11.32 13.84 -20.01
N TRP A 95 -10.56 14.92 -19.94
CA TRP A 95 -9.10 14.91 -19.78
C TRP A 95 -8.64 14.34 -18.45
N GLN A 96 -9.46 14.45 -17.44
CA GLN A 96 -9.16 13.96 -16.10
C GLN A 96 -9.45 12.46 -15.98
N ALA A 97 -10.32 11.89 -16.78
CA ALA A 97 -10.63 10.46 -16.78
C ALA A 97 -9.39 9.60 -17.07
N SER A 98 -8.50 10.06 -17.95
CA SER A 98 -7.24 9.35 -18.24
C SER A 98 -6.29 9.32 -17.05
N HIS A 99 -6.24 10.40 -16.26
CA HIS A 99 -5.42 10.48 -15.05
C HIS A 99 -5.93 9.56 -13.95
N ILE A 100 -7.26 9.42 -13.81
CA ILE A 100 -7.88 8.51 -12.84
C ILE A 100 -7.54 7.06 -13.20
N THR A 101 -7.69 6.68 -14.48
CA THR A 101 -7.35 5.33 -14.94
C THR A 101 -5.88 5.02 -14.69
N GLN A 102 -4.99 5.95 -15.01
CA GLN A 102 -3.56 5.79 -14.76
C GLN A 102 -3.26 5.63 -13.27
N TYR A 103 -3.91 6.41 -12.41
CA TYR A 103 -3.78 6.31 -10.96
C TYR A 103 -4.21 4.94 -10.43
N ILE A 104 -5.37 4.46 -10.88
CA ILE A 104 -5.91 3.15 -10.50
C ILE A 104 -4.97 2.02 -10.94
N VAL A 105 -4.52 2.06 -12.19
CA VAL A 105 -3.60 1.05 -12.74
C VAL A 105 -2.27 1.05 -11.97
N CYS A 106 -1.66 2.21 -11.77
CA CYS A 106 -0.41 2.31 -11.02
C CYS A 106 -0.57 1.82 -9.57
N GLY A 107 -1.65 2.19 -8.88
CA GLY A 107 -1.92 1.75 -7.52
C GLY A 107 -2.11 0.22 -7.43
N THR A 108 -2.85 -0.35 -8.37
CA THR A 108 -3.08 -1.81 -8.42
C THR A 108 -1.80 -2.58 -8.72
N VAL A 109 -1.04 -2.14 -9.72
CA VAL A 109 0.24 -2.77 -10.11
C VAL A 109 1.23 -2.71 -8.94
N HIS A 110 1.40 -1.53 -8.31
CA HIS A 110 2.30 -1.37 -7.17
C HIS A 110 1.92 -2.30 -6.01
N SER A 111 0.64 -2.34 -5.65
CA SER A 111 0.13 -3.19 -4.55
C SER A 111 0.30 -4.68 -4.85
N THR A 112 0.10 -5.09 -6.10
CA THR A 112 0.28 -6.50 -6.51
C THR A 112 1.74 -6.90 -6.45
N ILE A 113 2.66 -6.06 -6.95
CA ILE A 113 4.11 -6.29 -6.88
C ILE A 113 4.54 -6.39 -5.42
N TYR A 114 4.08 -5.46 -4.57
CA TYR A 114 4.42 -5.45 -3.15
C TYR A 114 3.94 -6.72 -2.45
N CYS A 115 2.69 -7.12 -2.66
CA CYS A 115 2.13 -8.34 -2.09
C CYS A 115 2.91 -9.58 -2.52
N THR A 116 3.23 -9.68 -3.81
CA THR A 116 4.01 -10.80 -4.35
C THR A 116 5.41 -10.86 -3.74
N ALA A 117 6.07 -9.71 -3.58
CA ALA A 117 7.39 -9.62 -2.96
C ALA A 117 7.36 -10.07 -1.50
N VAL A 118 6.36 -9.63 -0.72
CA VAL A 118 6.22 -10.00 0.70
C VAL A 118 5.91 -11.49 0.85
N VAL A 119 5.01 -12.05 0.03
CA VAL A 119 4.71 -13.49 0.03
C VAL A 119 5.94 -14.31 -0.36
N TRP A 120 6.68 -13.87 -1.37
CA TRP A 120 7.93 -14.53 -1.76
C TRP A 120 8.98 -14.52 -0.63
N LEU A 121 9.11 -13.38 0.04
CA LEU A 121 9.96 -13.24 1.22
C LEU A 121 9.52 -14.19 2.34
N ALA A 122 8.20 -14.29 2.60
CA ALA A 122 7.65 -15.21 3.60
C ALA A 122 8.04 -16.67 3.30
N VAL A 123 7.86 -17.10 2.05
CA VAL A 123 8.22 -18.46 1.61
C VAL A 123 9.73 -18.71 1.73
N PHE A 124 10.54 -17.72 1.34
CA PHE A 124 12.00 -17.82 1.44
C PHE A 124 12.47 -17.98 2.90
N LEU A 125 11.93 -17.17 3.80
CA LEU A 125 12.26 -17.21 5.23
C LEU A 125 11.76 -18.50 5.88
N PHE A 126 10.58 -18.98 5.48
CA PHE A 126 10.05 -20.27 5.96
C PHE A 126 10.97 -21.43 5.59
N LYS A 127 11.36 -21.54 4.31
CA LYS A 127 12.32 -22.55 3.86
C LYS A 127 13.64 -22.50 4.61
N ARG A 128 14.15 -21.30 4.88
CA ARG A 128 15.40 -21.13 5.63
C ARG A 128 15.27 -21.60 7.08
N LYS A 129 14.10 -21.43 7.70
CA LYS A 129 13.86 -21.86 9.08
C LYS A 129 13.68 -23.39 9.19
N GLU A 130 13.12 -24.04 8.18
CA GLU A 130 13.01 -25.51 8.16
C GLU A 130 14.36 -26.23 7.98
N ILE A 131 15.33 -25.59 7.29
CA ILE A 131 16.65 -26.18 7.03
C ILE A 131 17.62 -25.95 8.21
N ALA A 132 17.32 -24.98 9.06
CA ALA A 132 18.12 -24.68 10.26
C ALA A 132 17.61 -25.45 11.48
#